data_160012d612acf1ac1bfc2b4a411532eb
#
_entry.id   160012d612acf1ac1bfc2b4a411532eb
#
_cell.length_a   1.000
_cell.length_b   1.000
_cell.length_c   1.000
_cell.angle_alpha   90.00
_cell.angle_beta   90.00
_cell.angle_gamma   90.00
#
_symmetry.space_group_name_H-M   'P 1'
#
loop_
_entity.id
_entity.type
_entity.pdbx_description
1 polymer ?
#
loop_
_entity_poly.entity_id
_entity_poly.type
_entity_poly.pdbx_seq_one_letter_code
_entity_poly.pdbx_strand_id
1 'polypeptide(L)'
;MPSKPKNRVGEVYGKLTVVRISERRTKSGNVFWWCRCDCGREREVPGDKLSHNTSRKKPVVTACLECSRELQIEAVSIRNDRDEARRREEAKRNRRALQGQVPESWLQLPLTDAHARELGQVLFFRGTRCLRDHLAPYRINGGCLACAGQKPSA
;
A
#
# COMPACT_ATOMS: atom_id res chain seq x y z
N MET A 1 29.68 31.91 10.71
CA MET A 1 30.14 31.51 9.36
C MET A 1 29.50 30.17 9.01
N PRO A 2 28.88 29.97 7.83
CA PRO A 2 28.32 28.67 7.46
C PRO A 2 29.46 27.65 7.33
N SER A 3 29.35 26.54 8.05
CA SER A 3 30.32 25.45 8.00
C SER A 3 30.38 24.87 6.56
N LYS A 4 31.60 24.56 6.09
CA LYS A 4 31.77 23.92 4.77
C LYS A 4 30.96 22.63 4.73
N PRO A 5 30.18 22.40 3.65
CA PRO A 5 29.41 21.16 3.53
C PRO A 5 30.36 19.95 3.50
N LYS A 6 30.02 18.91 4.27
CA LYS A 6 30.76 17.64 4.26
C LYS A 6 30.73 17.07 2.83
N ASN A 7 31.88 16.68 2.29
CA ASN A 7 31.95 16.01 0.99
C ASN A 7 31.25 14.65 1.08
N ARG A 8 30.29 14.41 0.19
CA ARG A 8 29.48 13.19 0.11
C ARG A 8 29.67 12.42 -1.19
N VAL A 9 30.57 12.87 -2.07
CA VAL A 9 30.81 12.21 -3.35
C VAL A 9 31.21 10.75 -3.12
N GLY A 10 30.55 9.81 -3.82
CA GLY A 10 30.71 8.37 -3.65
C GLY A 10 29.83 7.73 -2.57
N GLU A 11 29.18 8.51 -1.70
CA GLU A 11 28.24 7.95 -0.72
C GLU A 11 27.01 7.34 -1.45
N VAL A 12 26.53 6.19 -0.96
CA VAL A 12 25.40 5.46 -1.53
C VAL A 12 24.20 5.52 -0.59
N TYR A 13 23.03 5.88 -1.13
CA TYR A 13 21.76 5.98 -0.44
C TYR A 13 20.68 5.15 -1.15
N GLY A 14 20.54 3.88 -0.81
CA GLY A 14 19.68 2.94 -1.52
C GLY A 14 20.17 2.73 -2.95
N LYS A 15 19.38 3.12 -3.95
CA LYS A 15 19.72 3.08 -5.39
C LYS A 15 20.42 4.35 -5.89
N LEU A 16 20.74 5.29 -5.03
CA LEU A 16 21.36 6.57 -5.40
C LEU A 16 22.82 6.62 -4.97
N THR A 17 23.72 6.92 -5.90
CA THR A 17 25.13 7.24 -5.65
C THR A 17 25.33 8.74 -5.84
N VAL A 18 25.95 9.39 -4.88
CA VAL A 18 26.28 10.84 -4.95
C VAL A 18 27.45 11.03 -5.91
N VAL A 19 27.22 11.81 -6.98
CA VAL A 19 28.22 12.05 -8.05
C VAL A 19 29.00 13.34 -7.82
N ARG A 20 28.29 14.44 -7.53
CA ARG A 20 28.91 15.76 -7.39
C ARG A 20 28.01 16.72 -6.61
N ILE A 21 28.61 17.79 -6.10
CA ILE A 21 27.88 18.89 -5.50
C ILE A 21 27.13 19.71 -6.56
N SER A 22 25.96 20.23 -6.23
CA SER A 22 25.20 21.16 -7.06
C SER A 22 25.46 22.61 -6.60
N GLU A 23 25.33 23.55 -7.52
CA GLU A 23 25.37 24.98 -7.22
C GLU A 23 24.10 25.46 -6.48
N ARG A 24 23.02 24.69 -6.57
CA ARG A 24 21.72 25.03 -5.94
C ARG A 24 21.80 24.92 -4.42
N ARG A 25 21.00 25.79 -3.78
CA ARG A 25 20.78 25.78 -2.33
C ARG A 25 19.28 25.76 -2.03
N THR A 26 18.90 25.14 -0.92
CA THR A 26 17.54 25.25 -0.38
C THR A 26 17.33 26.66 0.20
N LYS A 27 16.08 27.02 0.48
CA LYS A 27 15.76 28.27 1.20
C LYS A 27 16.46 28.37 2.56
N SER A 28 16.76 27.24 3.19
CA SER A 28 17.51 27.14 4.47
C SER A 28 19.03 27.03 4.29
N GLY A 29 19.56 27.23 3.07
CA GLY A 29 20.99 27.22 2.79
C GLY A 29 21.61 25.83 2.58
N ASN A 30 20.85 24.75 2.68
CA ASN A 30 21.36 23.40 2.46
C ASN A 30 21.78 23.17 1.02
N VAL A 31 22.87 22.42 0.83
CA VAL A 31 23.45 22.07 -0.47
C VAL A 31 22.62 20.99 -1.14
N PHE A 32 22.39 21.10 -2.46
CA PHE A 32 21.92 19.99 -3.28
C PHE A 32 23.09 19.16 -3.79
N TRP A 33 22.83 17.88 -3.99
CA TRP A 33 23.77 16.91 -4.54
C TRP A 33 23.20 16.26 -5.78
N TRP A 34 24.00 16.17 -6.83
CA TRP A 34 23.68 15.34 -7.98
C TRP A 34 23.89 13.88 -7.59
N CYS A 35 22.86 13.08 -7.75
CA CYS A 35 22.87 11.66 -7.46
C CYS A 35 22.47 10.89 -8.70
N ARG A 36 23.22 9.83 -9.02
CA ARG A 36 22.92 8.88 -10.09
C ARG A 36 22.22 7.67 -9.49
N CYS A 37 21.08 7.29 -10.07
CA CYS A 37 20.36 6.07 -9.70
C CYS A 37 20.94 4.86 -10.43
N ASP A 38 20.79 3.65 -9.88
CA ASP A 38 21.19 2.39 -10.52
C ASP A 38 20.56 2.22 -11.92
N CYS A 39 19.40 2.82 -12.17
CA CYS A 39 18.77 2.86 -13.50
C CYS A 39 19.42 3.84 -14.49
N GLY A 40 20.53 4.49 -14.12
CA GLY A 40 21.27 5.46 -14.94
C GLY A 40 20.75 6.90 -14.88
N ARG A 41 19.53 7.15 -14.38
CA ARG A 41 18.97 8.52 -14.28
C ARG A 41 19.64 9.32 -13.17
N GLU A 42 19.86 10.60 -13.45
CA GLU A 42 20.40 11.55 -12.47
C GLU A 42 19.31 12.46 -11.91
N ARG A 43 19.46 12.87 -10.67
CA ARG A 43 18.60 13.88 -10.03
C ARG A 43 19.36 14.67 -8.98
N GLU A 44 18.90 15.88 -8.72
CA GLU A 44 19.35 16.67 -7.59
C GLU A 44 18.56 16.31 -6.32
N VAL A 45 19.27 16.07 -5.23
CA VAL A 45 18.68 15.76 -3.93
C VAL A 45 19.25 16.70 -2.88
N PRO A 46 18.42 17.34 -2.04
CA PRO A 46 18.90 18.16 -0.94
C PRO A 46 19.68 17.31 0.07
N GLY A 47 20.76 17.84 0.62
CA GLY A 47 21.66 17.11 1.53
C GLY A 47 21.01 16.63 2.82
N ASP A 48 19.97 17.32 3.30
CA ASP A 48 19.15 16.89 4.46
C ASP A 48 18.33 15.63 4.17
N LYS A 49 17.96 15.40 2.90
CA LYS A 49 17.22 14.19 2.47
C LYS A 49 18.13 12.98 2.23
N LEU A 50 19.43 13.21 2.06
CA LEU A 50 20.47 12.18 1.96
C LEU A 50 21.02 11.79 3.33
N SER A 51 20.80 12.58 4.38
CA SER A 51 21.23 12.20 5.72
C SER A 51 20.32 11.15 6.32
N HIS A 52 20.91 10.19 7.01
CA HIS A 52 20.17 9.31 7.89
C HIS A 52 19.56 10.18 8.99
N ASN A 53 18.24 10.31 9.02
CA ASN A 53 17.59 10.90 10.17
C ASN A 53 17.87 9.99 11.38
N THR A 54 18.50 10.54 12.41
CA THR A 54 18.86 9.82 13.63
C THR A 54 17.68 9.11 14.28
N SER A 55 16.46 9.65 14.10
CA SER A 55 15.21 9.04 14.57
C SER A 55 14.69 7.90 13.70
N ARG A 56 15.02 7.85 12.40
CA ARG A 56 14.46 6.86 11.45
C ARG A 56 15.48 5.85 10.92
N LYS A 57 16.76 6.02 11.18
CA LYS A 57 17.87 5.16 10.73
C LYS A 57 17.93 4.86 9.22
N LYS A 58 17.12 5.53 8.39
CA LYS A 58 17.04 5.35 6.94
C LYS A 58 17.03 6.68 6.21
N PRO A 59 17.68 6.82 5.05
CA PRO A 59 17.62 8.02 4.24
C PRO A 59 16.18 8.26 3.75
N VAL A 60 15.80 9.52 3.60
CA VAL A 60 14.45 9.90 3.16
C VAL A 60 14.28 9.67 1.67
N VAL A 61 15.36 9.81 0.88
CA VAL A 61 15.36 9.60 -0.58
C VAL A 61 16.35 8.50 -0.90
N THR A 62 15.86 7.41 -1.49
CA THR A 62 16.66 6.20 -1.77
C THR A 62 16.68 5.79 -3.23
N ALA A 63 15.96 6.52 -4.11
CA ALA A 63 15.89 6.21 -5.54
C ALA A 63 15.51 7.46 -6.36
N CYS A 64 15.60 7.39 -7.69
CA CYS A 64 15.02 8.40 -8.58
C CYS A 64 13.48 8.36 -8.49
N LEU A 65 12.80 9.33 -9.11
CA LEU A 65 11.34 9.45 -8.99
C LEU A 65 10.60 8.23 -9.55
N GLU A 66 11.03 7.73 -10.72
CA GLU A 66 10.40 6.57 -11.34
C GLU A 66 10.66 5.29 -10.56
N CYS A 67 11.91 5.00 -10.20
CA CYS A 67 12.20 3.83 -9.35
C CYS A 67 11.51 3.91 -7.98
N SER A 68 11.31 5.11 -7.41
CA SER A 68 10.53 5.27 -6.18
C SER A 68 9.06 4.94 -6.38
N ARG A 69 8.47 5.31 -7.53
CA ARG A 69 7.08 4.95 -7.87
C ARG A 69 6.92 3.45 -8.05
N GLU A 70 7.83 2.81 -8.79
CA GLU A 70 7.83 1.36 -8.97
C GLU A 70 7.89 0.62 -7.63
N LEU A 71 8.81 1.00 -6.74
CA LEU A 71 8.92 0.44 -5.39
C LEU A 71 7.66 0.68 -4.54
N GLN A 72 7.00 1.83 -4.71
CA GLN A 72 5.75 2.11 -4.00
C GLN A 72 4.60 1.24 -4.53
N ILE A 73 4.47 1.08 -5.85
CA ILE A 73 3.47 0.23 -6.48
C ILE A 73 3.64 -1.21 -6.01
N GLU A 74 4.87 -1.74 -6.06
CA GLU A 74 5.18 -3.09 -5.60
C GLU A 74 4.86 -3.28 -4.10
N ALA A 75 5.26 -2.33 -3.25
CA ALA A 75 4.96 -2.38 -1.82
C ALA A 75 3.46 -2.35 -1.51
N VAL A 76 2.67 -1.59 -2.30
CA VAL A 76 1.20 -1.55 -2.19
C VAL A 76 0.60 -2.88 -2.65
N SER A 77 1.08 -3.45 -3.76
CA SER A 77 0.63 -4.76 -4.26
C SER A 77 0.83 -5.85 -3.21
N ILE A 78 2.06 -5.99 -2.70
CA ILE A 78 2.39 -6.99 -1.66
C ILE A 78 1.51 -6.81 -0.40
N ARG A 79 1.22 -5.58 0.00
CA ARG A 79 0.34 -5.30 1.14
C ARG A 79 -1.08 -5.76 0.86
N ASN A 80 -1.62 -5.43 -0.33
CA ASN A 80 -2.97 -5.80 -0.73
C ASN A 80 -3.13 -7.33 -0.78
N ASP A 81 -2.14 -8.05 -1.31
CA ASP A 81 -2.16 -9.51 -1.37
C ASP A 81 -2.17 -10.15 0.02
N ARG A 82 -1.36 -9.62 0.96
CA ARG A 82 -1.37 -10.07 2.36
C ARG A 82 -2.69 -9.79 3.06
N ASP A 83 -3.26 -8.62 2.85
CA ASP A 83 -4.55 -8.24 3.44
C ASP A 83 -5.68 -9.08 2.86
N GLU A 84 -5.65 -9.41 1.57
CA GLU A 84 -6.62 -10.29 0.94
C GLU A 84 -6.49 -11.73 1.47
N ALA A 85 -5.29 -12.27 1.58
CA ALA A 85 -5.06 -13.60 2.16
C ALA A 85 -5.62 -13.68 3.60
N ARG A 86 -5.35 -12.66 4.42
CA ARG A 86 -5.89 -12.58 5.77
C ARG A 86 -7.43 -12.55 5.80
N ARG A 87 -8.05 -11.77 4.91
CA ARG A 87 -9.52 -11.70 4.80
C ARG A 87 -10.12 -13.05 4.37
N ARG A 88 -9.47 -13.78 3.45
CA ARG A 88 -9.90 -15.13 3.04
C ARG A 88 -9.83 -16.12 4.20
N GLU A 89 -8.77 -16.11 4.97
CA GLU A 89 -8.64 -16.99 6.15
C GLU A 89 -9.67 -16.66 7.23
N GLU A 90 -9.91 -15.39 7.49
CA GLU A 90 -10.95 -14.94 8.41
C GLU A 90 -12.35 -15.39 7.94
N ALA A 91 -12.67 -15.20 6.66
CA ALA A 91 -13.95 -15.64 6.08
C ALA A 91 -14.13 -17.16 6.14
N LYS A 92 -13.07 -17.95 5.91
CA LYS A 92 -13.13 -19.42 6.08
C LYS A 92 -13.47 -19.80 7.53
N ARG A 93 -12.81 -19.18 8.51
CA ARG A 93 -13.04 -19.41 9.93
C ARG A 93 -14.48 -19.08 10.32
N ASN A 94 -14.98 -17.90 9.90
CA ASN A 94 -16.35 -17.47 10.17
C ASN A 94 -17.39 -18.40 9.57
N ARG A 95 -17.18 -18.87 8.32
CA ARG A 95 -18.08 -19.82 7.67
C ARG A 95 -18.14 -21.18 8.37
N ARG A 96 -17.02 -21.69 8.86
CA ARG A 96 -16.99 -22.93 9.64
C ARG A 96 -17.85 -22.83 10.90
N ALA A 97 -17.83 -21.68 11.55
CA ALA A 97 -18.67 -21.43 12.74
C ALA A 97 -20.17 -21.31 12.40
N LEU A 98 -20.53 -21.02 11.15
CA LEU A 98 -21.91 -20.85 10.68
C LEU A 98 -22.47 -22.09 9.98
N GLN A 99 -21.70 -23.16 9.88
CA GLN A 99 -22.15 -24.40 9.25
C GLN A 99 -23.40 -24.94 9.94
N GLY A 100 -24.45 -25.24 9.19
CA GLY A 100 -25.76 -25.63 9.69
C GLY A 100 -26.64 -24.45 10.20
N GLN A 101 -26.14 -23.23 10.23
CA GLN A 101 -26.91 -22.05 10.65
C GLN A 101 -27.33 -21.15 9.48
N VAL A 102 -26.72 -21.34 8.31
CA VAL A 102 -27.00 -20.59 7.08
C VAL A 102 -27.24 -21.55 5.93
N PRO A 103 -27.91 -21.10 4.85
CA PRO A 103 -28.10 -21.92 3.65
C PRO A 103 -26.77 -22.41 3.08
N GLU A 104 -26.69 -23.66 2.67
CA GLU A 104 -25.48 -24.26 2.09
C GLU A 104 -25.00 -23.49 0.83
N SER A 105 -25.93 -22.97 0.04
CA SER A 105 -25.64 -22.14 -1.13
C SER A 105 -24.81 -20.88 -0.80
N TRP A 106 -24.93 -20.34 0.42
CA TRP A 106 -24.11 -19.19 0.84
C TRP A 106 -22.67 -19.61 1.17
N LEU A 107 -22.48 -20.82 1.66
CA LEU A 107 -21.17 -21.35 1.97
C LEU A 107 -20.35 -21.70 0.71
N GLN A 108 -21.01 -21.86 -0.43
CA GLN A 108 -20.39 -22.10 -1.74
C GLN A 108 -19.97 -20.80 -2.45
N LEU A 109 -20.45 -19.64 -2.03
CA LEU A 109 -20.08 -18.35 -2.62
C LEU A 109 -18.58 -18.05 -2.40
N PRO A 110 -17.95 -17.19 -3.21
CA PRO A 110 -16.61 -16.65 -2.92
C PRO A 110 -16.49 -16.06 -1.51
N LEU A 111 -15.27 -16.08 -0.96
CA LEU A 111 -15.01 -15.65 0.41
C LEU A 111 -14.99 -14.12 0.57
N THR A 112 -14.50 -13.41 -0.46
CA THR A 112 -14.30 -11.97 -0.48
C THR A 112 -14.74 -11.39 -1.82
N ASP A 113 -14.84 -10.08 -1.92
CA ASP A 113 -15.14 -9.38 -3.16
C ASP A 113 -14.04 -9.55 -4.22
N ALA A 114 -12.77 -9.56 -3.79
CA ALA A 114 -11.65 -9.84 -4.69
C ALA A 114 -11.73 -11.26 -5.26
N HIS A 115 -11.99 -12.27 -4.40
CA HIS A 115 -12.17 -13.65 -4.82
C HIS A 115 -13.38 -13.82 -5.76
N ALA A 116 -14.47 -13.08 -5.53
CA ALA A 116 -15.63 -13.11 -6.42
C ALA A 116 -15.31 -12.52 -7.80
N ARG A 117 -14.53 -11.43 -7.87
CA ARG A 117 -14.06 -10.87 -9.15
C ARG A 117 -13.16 -11.83 -9.91
N GLU A 118 -12.24 -12.51 -9.22
CA GLU A 118 -11.36 -13.53 -9.82
C GLU A 118 -12.17 -14.66 -10.48
N LEU A 119 -13.30 -15.05 -9.89
CA LEU A 119 -14.19 -16.10 -10.38
C LEU A 119 -15.31 -15.60 -11.31
N GLY A 120 -15.34 -14.29 -11.63
CA GLY A 120 -16.41 -13.70 -12.44
C GLY A 120 -17.80 -13.72 -11.79
N GLN A 121 -17.86 -13.84 -10.46
CA GLN A 121 -19.11 -13.87 -9.69
C GLN A 121 -19.44 -12.49 -9.13
N VAL A 122 -20.72 -12.19 -8.97
CA VAL A 122 -21.21 -10.90 -8.47
C VAL A 122 -21.53 -10.91 -6.98
N LEU A 123 -21.61 -12.10 -6.38
CA LEU A 123 -21.94 -12.31 -4.98
C LEU A 123 -20.78 -12.96 -4.22
N PHE A 124 -20.65 -12.63 -2.95
CA PHE A 124 -19.72 -13.25 -2.02
C PHE A 124 -20.31 -13.31 -0.61
N PHE A 125 -19.78 -14.19 0.23
CA PHE A 125 -20.22 -14.33 1.62
C PHE A 125 -19.02 -14.43 2.57
N ARG A 126 -18.85 -13.48 3.47
CA ARG A 126 -17.74 -13.44 4.43
C ARG A 126 -18.01 -14.24 5.72
N GLY A 127 -19.27 -14.58 5.98
CA GLY A 127 -19.67 -15.14 7.26
C GLY A 127 -19.68 -14.11 8.41
N THR A 128 -19.80 -12.82 8.07
CA THR A 128 -19.91 -11.73 9.07
C THR A 128 -21.21 -10.97 8.88
N ARG A 129 -21.70 -10.38 9.96
CA ARG A 129 -22.85 -9.47 9.91
C ARG A 129 -22.47 -8.11 9.34
N CYS A 130 -23.40 -7.46 8.66
CA CYS A 130 -23.20 -6.08 8.19
C CYS A 130 -23.43 -5.08 9.35
N LEU A 131 -23.19 -3.79 9.07
CA LEU A 131 -23.39 -2.70 10.05
C LEU A 131 -24.83 -2.60 10.61
N ARG A 132 -25.82 -3.15 9.90
CA ARG A 132 -27.22 -3.27 10.33
C ARG A 132 -27.57 -4.64 10.91
N ASP A 133 -26.57 -5.39 11.32
CA ASP A 133 -26.66 -6.73 11.94
C ASP A 133 -27.27 -7.84 11.06
N HIS A 134 -27.36 -7.65 9.75
CA HIS A 134 -27.83 -8.70 8.85
C HIS A 134 -26.69 -9.69 8.55
N LEU A 135 -27.00 -10.98 8.67
CA LEU A 135 -26.16 -12.06 8.19
C LEU A 135 -26.68 -12.47 6.80
N ALA A 136 -26.03 -12.04 5.73
CA ALA A 136 -26.43 -12.31 4.34
C ALA A 136 -25.25 -12.20 3.40
N PRO A 137 -25.32 -12.74 2.15
CA PRO A 137 -24.36 -12.49 1.11
C PRO A 137 -24.27 -11.00 0.75
N TYR A 138 -23.15 -10.61 0.17
CA TYR A 138 -22.88 -9.28 -0.33
C TYR A 138 -22.80 -9.29 -1.85
N ARG A 139 -23.19 -8.17 -2.46
CA ARG A 139 -22.95 -7.91 -3.88
C ARG A 139 -21.66 -7.09 -4.04
N ILE A 140 -20.84 -7.41 -5.04
CA ILE A 140 -19.71 -6.57 -5.44
C ILE A 140 -20.25 -5.17 -5.77
N ASN A 141 -19.70 -4.13 -5.18
CA ASN A 141 -20.09 -2.73 -5.30
C ASN A 141 -21.53 -2.39 -4.85
N GLY A 142 -22.27 -3.35 -4.26
CA GLY A 142 -23.68 -3.17 -3.88
C GLY A 142 -24.00 -3.36 -2.40
N GLY A 143 -23.05 -3.83 -1.59
CA GLY A 143 -23.27 -4.05 -0.16
C GLY A 143 -24.05 -5.32 0.18
N CYS A 144 -24.62 -5.36 1.39
CA CYS A 144 -25.37 -6.50 1.92
C CYS A 144 -26.73 -6.68 1.19
N LEU A 145 -27.05 -7.88 0.74
CA LEU A 145 -28.29 -8.17 0.02
C LEU A 145 -29.55 -7.92 0.87
N ALA A 146 -29.51 -8.21 2.16
CA ALA A 146 -30.64 -7.94 3.06
C ALA A 146 -30.87 -6.43 3.23
N CYS A 147 -29.82 -5.60 3.21
CA CYS A 147 -29.96 -4.15 3.22
C CYS A 147 -30.53 -3.60 1.91
N ALA A 148 -30.17 -4.19 0.77
CA ALA A 148 -30.63 -3.75 -0.56
C ALA A 148 -32.13 -3.99 -0.79
N GLY A 149 -32.72 -4.99 -0.13
CA GLY A 149 -34.17 -5.27 -0.16
C GLY A 149 -35.01 -4.35 0.76
N GLN A 150 -34.38 -3.65 1.69
CA GLN A 150 -35.03 -2.70 2.58
C GLN A 150 -34.89 -1.29 1.99
N LYS A 151 -35.94 -0.79 1.33
CA LYS A 151 -36.03 0.64 1.02
C LYS A 151 -35.91 1.44 2.32
N PRO A 152 -35.11 2.54 2.37
CA PRO A 152 -35.13 3.42 3.53
C PRO A 152 -36.56 3.91 3.72
N SER A 153 -37.14 3.68 4.89
CA SER A 153 -38.38 4.35 5.30
C SER A 153 -38.12 5.84 5.26
N ALA A 154 -38.91 6.57 4.48
CA ALA A 154 -38.84 8.03 4.37
C ALA A 154 -39.16 8.69 5.71
#